data_07bf1da12fbbae88d6c9ecbfa81073ae
#
_entry.id   07bf1da12fbbae88d6c9ecbfa81073ae
#
_cell.length_a   1.000
_cell.length_b   1.000
_cell.length_c   1.000
_cell.angle_alpha   90.00
_cell.angle_beta   90.00
_cell.angle_gamma   90.00
#
_symmetry.space_group_name_H-M   'P 1'
#
loop_
_entity.id
_entity.type
_entity.pdbx_description
1 polymer ?
#
loop_
_entity_poly.entity_id
_entity_poly.type
_entity_poly.pdbx_seq_one_letter_code
_entity_poly.pdbx_strand_id
1 'polypeptide(L)'
;MAETIYVKYNRTRREPFQIKTAILSEDGKRAVDKTALSPEGEAHIRSFEEKYRLLSEESGVLSYLKPELRDGGRTARFEFLTGVTLAERLKERISEIAQRGESGSEEDSRKKDVISAVEEALHVAVSCRPEFISPFAVTPEFLEVFGRAQADKAAEGKQEAELSDLDFEKESLAFRTSNVDALFENVMLCTERGKGKEEEAGQPKPLISQEEAPLALDYEWVFSFPVPESFLRYRALFYFYDSCREELQELFGDRERFLSEFSITPSMISVYERMEHSFQFYVHGENQEIFLENYYVSTKPVKDLRQMAKEFYQAKDRIEQLKAELSEKEIALRKGQEVQRLTNNHVANLEVIIGDLRREVGEMGKTLTYLNRHEAMIFKVKRKLGQAFNRAVPKGTVKRKK
;
A
#
# COMPACT_ATOMS: atom_id res chain seq x y z
N MET A 1 9.32 1.31 36.44
CA MET A 1 8.01 1.34 35.73
C MET A 1 8.30 1.49 34.25
N ALA A 2 7.69 0.65 33.41
CA ALA A 2 7.86 0.78 31.96
C ALA A 2 7.18 2.07 31.47
N GLU A 3 7.91 2.90 30.74
CA GLU A 3 7.42 4.09 30.08
C GLU A 3 6.98 3.72 28.66
N THR A 4 5.81 4.18 28.25
CA THR A 4 5.33 3.99 26.89
C THR A 4 5.84 5.10 25.98
N ILE A 5 6.67 4.75 24.99
CA ILE A 5 7.24 5.70 24.00
C ILE A 5 6.30 5.91 22.82
N TYR A 6 5.65 4.83 22.35
CA TYR A 6 4.81 4.84 21.18
C TYR A 6 3.65 3.85 21.33
N VAL A 7 2.49 4.20 20.77
CA VAL A 7 1.33 3.31 20.72
C VAL A 7 0.59 3.46 19.40
N LYS A 8 0.27 2.31 18.78
CA LYS A 8 -0.59 2.23 17.59
C LYS A 8 -1.71 1.21 17.83
N TYR A 9 -2.93 1.53 17.40
CA TYR A 9 -4.10 0.65 17.47
C TYR A 9 -4.56 0.30 16.06
N ASN A 10 -4.72 -1.00 15.78
CA ASN A 10 -5.19 -1.49 14.48
C ASN A 10 -6.71 -1.79 14.52
N ARG A 11 -7.52 -0.77 14.84
CA ARG A 11 -8.97 -0.91 15.02
C ARG A 11 -9.77 -1.05 13.72
N THR A 12 -9.16 -0.82 12.56
CA THR A 12 -9.78 -1.06 11.26
C THR A 12 -9.85 -2.54 10.90
N ARG A 13 -9.12 -3.40 11.59
CA ARG A 13 -9.13 -4.85 11.40
C ARG A 13 -10.39 -5.47 11.98
N ARG A 14 -10.74 -6.67 11.51
CA ARG A 14 -11.77 -7.50 12.15
C ARG A 14 -11.38 -7.80 13.60
N GLU A 15 -12.36 -7.95 14.46
CA GLU A 15 -12.17 -8.08 15.90
C GLU A 15 -11.12 -9.13 16.32
N PRO A 16 -11.06 -10.36 15.72
CA PRO A 16 -10.02 -11.34 16.04
C PRO A 16 -8.58 -10.89 15.72
N PHE A 17 -8.40 -9.82 14.95
CA PHE A 17 -7.10 -9.32 14.49
C PHE A 17 -6.77 -7.91 15.04
N GLN A 18 -7.64 -7.38 15.90
CA GLN A 18 -7.41 -6.06 16.49
C GLN A 18 -6.37 -6.13 17.59
N ILE A 19 -5.27 -5.42 17.38
CA ILE A 19 -4.16 -5.35 18.34
C ILE A 19 -3.75 -3.92 18.64
N LYS A 20 -3.16 -3.75 19.81
CA LYS A 20 -2.37 -2.59 20.19
C LYS A 20 -0.89 -2.96 20.06
N THR A 21 -0.12 -2.19 19.30
CA THR A 21 1.34 -2.26 19.28
C THR A 21 1.89 -1.11 20.11
N ALA A 22 2.73 -1.39 21.10
CA ALA A 22 3.35 -0.39 21.96
C ALA A 22 4.86 -0.58 22.01
N ILE A 23 5.63 0.52 21.95
CA ILE A 23 7.07 0.52 22.26
C ILE A 23 7.21 0.99 23.70
N LEU A 24 7.81 0.13 24.52
CA LEU A 24 8.03 0.37 25.94
C LEU A 24 9.51 0.56 26.22
N SER A 25 9.83 1.41 27.19
CA SER A 25 11.18 1.56 27.74
C SER A 25 11.16 1.23 29.23
N GLU A 26 12.01 0.29 29.65
CA GLU A 26 12.16 -0.10 31.03
C GLU A 26 13.65 -0.26 31.34
N ASP A 27 14.16 0.50 32.31
CA ASP A 27 15.58 0.48 32.72
C ASP A 27 16.57 0.65 31.53
N GLY A 28 16.21 1.52 30.57
CA GLY A 28 17.02 1.79 29.38
C GLY A 28 16.94 0.73 28.28
N LYS A 29 16.19 -0.34 28.50
CA LYS A 29 15.89 -1.36 27.46
C LYS A 29 14.55 -1.06 26.84
N ARG A 30 14.47 -1.26 25.52
CA ARG A 30 13.22 -1.11 24.77
C ARG A 30 12.67 -2.47 24.36
N ALA A 31 11.35 -2.55 24.31
CA ALA A 31 10.64 -3.74 23.84
C ALA A 31 9.39 -3.30 23.04
N VAL A 32 8.91 -4.18 22.18
CA VAL A 32 7.67 -4.01 21.41
C VAL A 32 6.65 -5.00 21.94
N ASP A 33 5.53 -4.50 22.46
CA ASP A 33 4.41 -5.31 22.90
C ASP A 33 3.28 -5.26 21.87
N LYS A 34 2.84 -6.43 21.39
CA LYS A 34 1.61 -6.59 20.60
C LYS A 34 0.56 -7.23 21.51
N THR A 35 -0.51 -6.48 21.81
CA THR A 35 -1.53 -6.89 22.78
C THR A 35 -2.89 -6.99 22.10
N ALA A 36 -3.63 -8.08 22.28
CA ALA A 36 -5.00 -8.23 21.83
C ALA A 36 -5.91 -7.16 22.44
N LEU A 37 -6.76 -6.52 21.63
CA LEU A 37 -7.71 -5.52 22.11
C LEU A 37 -8.97 -6.15 22.72
N SER A 38 -9.29 -7.39 22.32
CA SER A 38 -10.43 -8.16 22.79
C SER A 38 -10.04 -9.61 23.10
N PRO A 39 -10.87 -10.38 23.80
CA PRO A 39 -10.63 -11.83 24.01
C PRO A 39 -10.53 -12.61 22.69
N GLU A 40 -11.27 -12.21 21.66
CA GLU A 40 -11.26 -12.82 20.32
C GLU A 40 -9.89 -12.72 19.65
N GLY A 41 -9.13 -11.66 19.96
CA GLY A 41 -7.79 -11.44 19.44
C GLY A 41 -6.69 -12.25 20.15
N GLU A 42 -6.97 -12.90 21.27
CA GLU A 42 -5.94 -13.63 22.03
C GLU A 42 -5.39 -14.84 21.26
N ALA A 43 -6.23 -15.52 20.47
CA ALA A 43 -5.78 -16.64 19.65
C ALA A 43 -4.75 -16.18 18.60
N HIS A 44 -4.96 -14.99 18.02
CA HIS A 44 -4.04 -14.38 17.08
C HIS A 44 -2.69 -14.05 17.75
N ILE A 45 -2.69 -13.53 18.97
CA ILE A 45 -1.44 -13.28 19.72
C ILE A 45 -0.73 -14.58 20.08
N ARG A 46 -1.44 -15.61 20.57
CA ARG A 46 -0.83 -16.91 20.90
C ARG A 46 -0.22 -17.59 19.68
N SER A 47 -0.77 -17.35 18.48
CA SER A 47 -0.25 -17.94 17.23
C SER A 47 1.16 -17.48 16.87
N PHE A 48 1.68 -16.39 17.45
CA PHE A 48 3.06 -15.94 17.19
C PHE A 48 4.14 -16.96 17.56
N GLU A 49 3.93 -17.77 18.61
CA GLU A 49 4.90 -18.83 18.96
C GLU A 49 5.01 -19.90 17.88
N GLU A 50 3.86 -20.36 17.37
CA GLU A 50 3.84 -21.37 16.31
C GLU A 50 4.34 -20.79 14.98
N LYS A 51 3.97 -19.57 14.63
CA LYS A 51 4.49 -18.86 13.46
C LYS A 51 6.01 -18.71 13.52
N TYR A 52 6.53 -18.30 14.67
CA TYR A 52 7.99 -18.22 14.91
C TYR A 52 8.66 -19.58 14.70
N ARG A 53 8.11 -20.65 15.29
CA ARG A 53 8.65 -22.01 15.17
C ARG A 53 8.72 -22.45 13.71
N LEU A 54 7.62 -22.33 12.97
CA LEU A 54 7.53 -22.73 11.57
C LEU A 54 8.50 -21.92 10.70
N LEU A 55 8.48 -20.60 10.82
CA LEU A 55 9.34 -19.75 10.02
C LEU A 55 10.83 -19.96 10.34
N SER A 56 11.20 -20.15 11.62
CA SER A 56 12.59 -20.42 12.00
C SER A 56 13.09 -21.79 11.48
N GLU A 57 12.18 -22.76 11.33
CA GLU A 57 12.50 -24.06 10.73
C GLU A 57 12.67 -23.97 9.21
N GLU A 58 11.81 -23.20 8.52
CA GLU A 58 11.65 -23.24 7.08
C GLU A 58 12.40 -22.11 6.35
N SER A 59 12.77 -21.04 7.01
CA SER A 59 13.45 -19.89 6.39
C SER A 59 14.81 -20.26 5.82
N GLY A 60 15.13 -19.65 4.66
CA GLY A 60 16.42 -19.77 4.00
C GLY A 60 17.47 -18.84 4.61
N VAL A 61 17.21 -17.54 4.55
CA VAL A 61 18.18 -16.48 4.93
C VAL A 61 17.68 -15.64 6.11
N LEU A 62 16.37 -15.34 6.12
CA LEU A 62 15.77 -14.43 7.08
C LEU A 62 15.64 -15.09 8.47
N SER A 63 16.09 -14.41 9.51
CA SER A 63 15.85 -14.79 10.89
C SER A 63 14.60 -14.11 11.44
N TYR A 64 14.03 -14.64 12.52
CA TYR A 64 12.80 -14.12 13.12
C TYR A 64 13.00 -13.82 14.60
N LEU A 65 12.38 -12.75 15.09
CA LEU A 65 12.38 -12.43 16.51
C LEU A 65 11.50 -13.42 17.28
N LYS A 66 12.07 -14.00 18.33
CA LYS A 66 11.32 -14.90 19.21
C LYS A 66 10.32 -14.09 20.04
N PRO A 67 9.01 -14.44 20.04
CA PRO A 67 8.03 -13.81 20.91
C PRO A 67 8.16 -14.34 22.33
N GLU A 68 7.89 -13.49 23.32
CA GLU A 68 7.65 -13.85 24.71
C GLU A 68 6.18 -13.61 25.04
N LEU A 69 5.40 -14.67 25.23
CA LEU A 69 4.00 -14.52 25.61
C LEU A 69 3.87 -14.09 27.07
N ARG A 70 3.05 -13.08 27.31
CA ARG A 70 2.75 -12.48 28.61
C ARG A 70 1.24 -12.38 28.83
N ASP A 71 0.84 -12.06 30.04
CA ASP A 71 -0.55 -11.83 30.43
C ASP A 71 -1.48 -12.99 30.01
N GLY A 72 -1.02 -14.24 30.22
CA GLY A 72 -1.80 -15.44 29.86
C GLY A 72 -1.94 -15.66 28.35
N GLY A 73 -1.05 -15.08 27.53
CA GLY A 73 -1.10 -15.17 26.07
C GLY A 73 -1.90 -14.05 25.39
N ARG A 74 -2.21 -12.99 26.13
CA ARG A 74 -2.85 -11.79 25.60
C ARG A 74 -1.86 -10.82 24.97
N THR A 75 -0.59 -10.87 25.37
CA THR A 75 0.49 -10.00 24.89
C THR A 75 1.64 -10.84 24.37
N ALA A 76 2.15 -10.51 23.18
CA ALA A 76 3.41 -10.99 22.66
C ALA A 76 4.44 -9.86 22.74
N ARG A 77 5.52 -10.08 23.47
CA ARG A 77 6.64 -9.14 23.59
C ARG A 77 7.78 -9.56 22.69
N PHE A 78 8.35 -8.58 22.00
CA PHE A 78 9.54 -8.71 21.15
C PHE A 78 10.63 -7.78 21.59
N GLU A 79 11.87 -8.15 21.31
CA GLU A 79 13.02 -7.25 21.47
C GLU A 79 12.87 -6.06 20.50
N PHE A 80 13.20 -4.86 20.97
CA PHE A 80 13.25 -3.68 20.12
C PHE A 80 14.60 -3.64 19.39
N LEU A 81 14.58 -3.72 18.08
CA LEU A 81 15.76 -3.63 17.24
C LEU A 81 16.07 -2.20 16.85
N THR A 82 17.37 -1.94 16.65
CA THR A 82 17.88 -0.70 16.06
C THR A 82 18.71 -1.06 14.84
N GLY A 83 18.53 -0.37 13.74
CA GLY A 83 19.22 -0.64 12.49
C GLY A 83 18.57 0.11 11.34
N VAL A 84 18.87 -0.30 10.13
CA VAL A 84 18.29 0.19 8.89
C VAL A 84 17.40 -0.90 8.32
N THR A 85 16.23 -0.57 7.82
CA THR A 85 15.38 -1.55 7.14
C THR A 85 15.96 -1.90 5.76
N LEU A 86 15.65 -3.10 5.28
CA LEU A 86 16.03 -3.52 3.93
C LEU A 86 15.44 -2.56 2.87
N ALA A 87 14.24 -2.05 3.10
CA ALA A 87 13.63 -1.04 2.23
C ALA A 87 14.42 0.27 2.20
N GLU A 88 14.84 0.80 3.35
CA GLU A 88 15.67 2.01 3.44
C GLU A 88 17.01 1.81 2.74
N ARG A 89 17.69 0.69 2.99
CA ARG A 89 18.96 0.35 2.35
C ARG A 89 18.82 0.23 0.83
N LEU A 90 17.77 -0.46 0.36
CA LEU A 90 17.51 -0.61 -1.06
C LEU A 90 17.17 0.73 -1.72
N LYS A 91 16.41 1.59 -1.05
CA LYS A 91 16.12 2.95 -1.52
C LYS A 91 17.37 3.80 -1.66
N GLU A 92 18.25 3.80 -0.66
CA GLU A 92 19.54 4.48 -0.73
C GLU A 92 20.35 3.98 -1.94
N ARG A 93 20.41 2.66 -2.14
CA ARG A 93 21.11 2.04 -3.26
C ARG A 93 20.55 2.44 -4.62
N ILE A 94 19.23 2.46 -4.77
CA ILE A 94 18.56 2.88 -6.01
C ILE A 94 18.84 4.37 -6.29
N SER A 95 18.76 5.23 -5.27
CA SER A 95 19.06 6.66 -5.41
C SER A 95 20.53 6.89 -5.83
N GLU A 96 21.48 6.13 -5.29
CA GLU A 96 22.90 6.17 -5.72
C GLU A 96 23.06 5.75 -7.19
N ILE A 97 22.34 4.71 -7.62
CA ILE A 97 22.36 4.23 -9.01
C ILE A 97 21.75 5.28 -9.95
N ALA A 98 20.61 5.85 -9.58
CA ALA A 98 19.91 6.86 -10.37
C ALA A 98 20.76 8.14 -10.59
N GLN A 99 21.57 8.52 -9.60
CA GLN A 99 22.45 9.70 -9.66
C GLN A 99 23.72 9.49 -10.54
N ARG A 100 24.02 8.27 -10.99
CA ARG A 100 25.12 8.02 -11.91
C ARG A 100 24.75 8.55 -13.31
N GLY A 101 25.61 9.35 -13.92
CA GLY A 101 25.42 10.20 -15.12
C GLY A 101 24.55 9.68 -16.27
N GLU A 102 24.12 10.63 -17.10
CA GLU A 102 23.03 10.48 -18.11
C GLU A 102 23.52 10.06 -19.51
N SER A 103 24.58 9.28 -19.70
CA SER A 103 24.91 8.83 -21.07
C SER A 103 24.06 7.60 -21.46
N GLY A 104 23.54 7.56 -22.69
CA GLY A 104 22.57 6.55 -23.13
C GLY A 104 23.04 5.09 -23.05
N SER A 105 24.34 4.80 -22.96
CA SER A 105 24.90 3.46 -22.69
C SER A 105 24.86 3.10 -21.20
N GLU A 106 24.61 4.06 -20.32
CA GLU A 106 24.56 3.89 -18.85
C GLU A 106 23.15 3.58 -18.33
N GLU A 107 22.10 3.90 -19.10
CA GLU A 107 20.71 3.62 -18.68
C GLU A 107 20.44 2.11 -18.54
N ASP A 108 20.85 1.31 -19.53
CA ASP A 108 20.70 -0.15 -19.45
C ASP A 108 21.53 -0.76 -18.32
N SER A 109 22.71 -0.16 -18.02
CA SER A 109 23.52 -0.57 -16.88
C SER A 109 22.83 -0.23 -15.56
N ARG A 110 22.27 0.97 -15.42
CA ARG A 110 21.51 1.39 -14.23
C ARG A 110 20.32 0.49 -13.98
N LYS A 111 19.55 0.15 -15.03
CA LYS A 111 18.42 -0.80 -14.91
C LYS A 111 18.88 -2.15 -14.37
N LYS A 112 19.97 -2.71 -14.93
CA LYS A 112 20.53 -3.99 -14.47
C LYS A 112 21.00 -3.94 -13.02
N ASP A 113 21.66 -2.85 -12.63
CA ASP A 113 22.12 -2.67 -11.26
C ASP A 113 20.94 -2.58 -10.28
N VAL A 114 19.85 -1.89 -10.64
CA VAL A 114 18.63 -1.83 -9.83
C VAL A 114 17.96 -3.20 -9.75
N ILE A 115 17.80 -3.91 -10.89
CA ILE A 115 17.23 -5.27 -10.90
C ILE A 115 18.05 -6.19 -9.98
N SER A 116 19.37 -6.15 -10.08
CA SER A 116 20.25 -6.97 -9.24
C SER A 116 20.08 -6.67 -7.75
N ALA A 117 20.00 -5.39 -7.36
CA ALA A 117 19.79 -5.00 -5.96
C ALA A 117 18.41 -5.44 -5.44
N VAL A 118 17.37 -5.31 -6.27
CA VAL A 118 16.01 -5.74 -5.91
C VAL A 118 15.93 -7.28 -5.80
N GLU A 119 16.58 -8.03 -6.69
CA GLU A 119 16.64 -9.50 -6.60
C GLU A 119 17.38 -9.95 -5.33
N GLU A 120 18.46 -9.27 -4.94
CA GLU A 120 19.14 -9.53 -3.68
C GLU A 120 18.19 -9.29 -2.48
N ALA A 121 17.42 -8.20 -2.49
CA ALA A 121 16.43 -7.92 -1.46
C ALA A 121 15.30 -8.97 -1.43
N LEU A 122 14.81 -9.40 -2.59
CA LEU A 122 13.80 -10.46 -2.71
C LEU A 122 14.33 -11.79 -2.16
N HIS A 123 15.58 -12.14 -2.49
CA HIS A 123 16.21 -13.36 -1.97
C HIS A 123 16.28 -13.37 -0.44
N VAL A 124 16.45 -12.22 0.18
CA VAL A 124 16.46 -12.10 1.64
C VAL A 124 15.07 -12.18 2.23
N ALA A 125 14.14 -11.36 1.72
CA ALA A 125 12.80 -11.23 2.31
C ALA A 125 11.91 -12.45 1.98
N VAL A 126 12.02 -12.99 0.76
CA VAL A 126 11.17 -14.06 0.25
C VAL A 126 12.04 -15.28 -0.08
N SER A 127 12.48 -15.98 0.97
CA SER A 127 13.28 -17.20 0.81
C SER A 127 12.81 -18.30 1.74
N CYS A 128 12.92 -19.54 1.25
CA CYS A 128 12.57 -20.74 1.98
C CYS A 128 13.60 -21.83 1.67
N ARG A 129 13.83 -22.73 2.59
CA ARG A 129 14.69 -23.90 2.32
C ARG A 129 14.05 -24.80 1.26
N PRO A 130 14.84 -25.37 0.33
CA PRO A 130 14.29 -26.11 -0.80
C PRO A 130 13.37 -27.27 -0.43
N GLU A 131 13.60 -27.92 0.71
CA GLU A 131 12.79 -29.04 1.21
C GLU A 131 11.36 -28.66 1.61
N PHE A 132 11.07 -27.36 1.74
CA PHE A 132 9.76 -26.80 2.08
C PHE A 132 9.08 -26.09 0.91
N ILE A 133 9.64 -26.21 -0.28
CA ILE A 133 9.10 -25.69 -1.53
C ILE A 133 8.44 -26.84 -2.29
N SER A 134 7.23 -26.61 -2.78
CA SER A 134 6.48 -27.59 -3.57
C SER A 134 5.69 -26.89 -4.70
N PRO A 135 5.23 -27.62 -5.71
CA PRO A 135 4.26 -27.08 -6.65
C PRO A 135 3.03 -26.55 -5.93
N PHE A 136 2.55 -25.37 -6.35
CA PHE A 136 1.36 -24.76 -5.78
C PHE A 136 0.11 -25.58 -6.10
N ALA A 137 -0.74 -25.75 -5.11
CA ALA A 137 -2.08 -26.30 -5.27
C ALA A 137 -3.07 -25.49 -4.43
N VAL A 138 -4.21 -25.15 -5.02
CA VAL A 138 -5.28 -24.45 -4.32
C VAL A 138 -5.88 -25.37 -3.26
N THR A 139 -5.92 -24.88 -2.02
CA THR A 139 -6.53 -25.57 -0.87
C THR A 139 -7.75 -24.82 -0.35
N PRO A 140 -8.66 -25.46 0.42
CA PRO A 140 -9.79 -24.77 1.03
C PRO A 140 -9.34 -23.60 1.91
N GLU A 141 -8.25 -23.76 2.68
CA GLU A 141 -7.70 -22.73 3.57
C GLU A 141 -7.15 -21.55 2.76
N PHE A 142 -6.52 -21.83 1.61
CA PHE A 142 -6.09 -20.78 0.67
C PHE A 142 -7.29 -19.99 0.15
N LEU A 143 -8.36 -20.66 -0.26
CA LEU A 143 -9.56 -19.99 -0.76
C LEU A 143 -10.30 -19.18 0.31
N GLU A 144 -10.24 -19.59 1.57
CA GLU A 144 -10.82 -18.81 2.68
C GLU A 144 -10.17 -17.42 2.79
N VAL A 145 -8.86 -17.33 2.58
CA VAL A 145 -8.09 -16.08 2.73
C VAL A 145 -8.02 -15.30 1.44
N PHE A 146 -7.76 -15.97 0.31
CA PHE A 146 -7.43 -15.34 -0.96
C PHE A 146 -8.51 -15.51 -2.06
N GLY A 147 -9.53 -16.35 -1.82
CA GLY A 147 -10.48 -16.80 -2.83
C GLY A 147 -11.76 -15.98 -2.93
N ARG A 148 -11.93 -14.90 -2.16
CA ARG A 148 -13.18 -14.14 -2.15
C ARG A 148 -13.36 -13.36 -3.45
N ALA A 149 -14.43 -13.67 -4.19
CA ALA A 149 -14.83 -12.87 -5.34
C ALA A 149 -15.26 -11.45 -4.88
N GLN A 150 -14.96 -10.44 -5.70
CA GLN A 150 -15.44 -9.07 -5.45
C GLN A 150 -16.96 -9.02 -5.63
N ALA A 151 -17.71 -9.05 -4.55
CA ALA A 151 -19.18 -8.98 -4.56
C ALA A 151 -19.73 -7.69 -5.21
N ASP A 152 -18.91 -6.64 -5.31
CA ASP A 152 -19.35 -5.30 -5.75
C ASP A 152 -19.42 -5.13 -7.26
N LYS A 153 -18.88 -6.06 -8.07
CA LYS A 153 -18.99 -6.02 -9.54
C LYS A 153 -20.06 -6.95 -10.13
N ALA A 154 -20.71 -7.76 -9.31
CA ALA A 154 -21.84 -8.59 -9.74
C ALA A 154 -23.05 -7.78 -10.29
N ALA A 155 -23.09 -6.45 -10.07
CA ALA A 155 -24.08 -5.57 -10.63
C ALA A 155 -23.94 -5.36 -12.16
N GLU A 156 -22.80 -5.73 -12.77
CA GLU A 156 -22.55 -5.54 -14.22
C GLU A 156 -22.72 -6.83 -15.05
N GLY A 157 -23.22 -7.91 -14.46
CA GLY A 157 -23.60 -9.13 -15.22
C GLY A 157 -22.44 -9.94 -15.82
N LYS A 158 -21.19 -9.66 -15.42
CA LYS A 158 -20.05 -10.53 -15.74
C LYS A 158 -19.83 -11.49 -14.58
N GLN A 159 -20.05 -12.79 -14.84
CA GLN A 159 -19.66 -13.86 -13.94
C GLN A 159 -18.12 -13.79 -13.78
N GLU A 160 -17.64 -13.31 -12.62
CA GLU A 160 -16.20 -13.38 -12.31
C GLU A 160 -15.84 -14.86 -12.10
N ALA A 161 -14.83 -15.32 -12.81
CA ALA A 161 -14.24 -16.64 -12.57
C ALA A 161 -13.76 -16.71 -11.11
N GLU A 162 -14.16 -17.77 -10.39
CA GLU A 162 -13.63 -18.03 -9.06
C GLU A 162 -12.10 -18.20 -9.12
N LEU A 163 -11.38 -17.90 -8.04
CA LEU A 163 -9.92 -18.12 -8.00
C LEU A 163 -9.54 -19.60 -8.25
N SER A 164 -10.45 -20.54 -7.99
CA SER A 164 -10.30 -21.95 -8.34
C SER A 164 -10.24 -22.22 -9.84
N ASP A 165 -10.82 -21.32 -10.67
CA ASP A 165 -10.85 -21.42 -12.13
C ASP A 165 -9.68 -20.66 -12.79
N LEU A 166 -8.84 -19.98 -12.00
CA LEU A 166 -7.66 -19.31 -12.51
C LEU A 166 -6.59 -20.35 -12.79
N ASP A 167 -6.11 -20.37 -14.02
CA ASP A 167 -4.86 -21.01 -14.40
C ASP A 167 -3.71 -20.29 -13.67
N PHE A 168 -3.48 -20.67 -12.40
CA PHE A 168 -2.15 -20.49 -11.84
C PHE A 168 -1.21 -21.25 -12.75
N GLU A 169 -0.17 -20.60 -13.25
CA GLU A 169 0.82 -21.27 -14.11
C GLU A 169 1.13 -22.64 -13.52
N LYS A 170 1.00 -23.69 -14.34
CA LYS A 170 1.10 -25.10 -13.92
C LYS A 170 2.38 -25.46 -13.17
N GLU A 171 3.32 -24.51 -13.08
CA GLU A 171 4.63 -24.66 -12.47
C GLU A 171 4.88 -23.64 -11.32
N SER A 172 3.83 -22.94 -10.83
CA SER A 172 4.01 -22.06 -9.69
C SER A 172 4.51 -22.83 -8.48
N LEU A 173 5.63 -22.37 -7.92
CA LEU A 173 6.16 -22.88 -6.66
C LEU A 173 5.46 -22.17 -5.49
N ALA A 174 5.34 -22.88 -4.38
CA ALA A 174 4.77 -22.36 -3.14
C ALA A 174 5.59 -22.79 -1.93
N PHE A 175 5.62 -21.98 -0.92
CA PHE A 175 6.18 -22.33 0.38
C PHE A 175 5.14 -23.07 1.21
N ARG A 176 5.57 -24.08 1.97
CA ARG A 176 4.72 -24.81 2.90
C ARG A 176 4.15 -23.88 3.97
N THR A 177 5.02 -23.02 4.53
CA THR A 177 4.65 -21.94 5.43
C THR A 177 4.97 -20.61 4.75
N SER A 178 3.97 -19.77 4.61
CA SER A 178 4.07 -18.51 3.86
C SER A 178 3.94 -17.32 4.78
N ASN A 179 4.96 -16.46 4.81
CA ASN A 179 4.90 -15.17 5.48
C ASN A 179 4.44 -14.10 4.47
N VAL A 180 3.19 -13.68 4.58
CA VAL A 180 2.61 -12.64 3.71
C VAL A 180 3.11 -11.25 4.09
N ASP A 181 3.71 -11.08 5.27
CA ASP A 181 4.38 -9.86 5.71
C ASP A 181 5.85 -9.77 5.30
N ALA A 182 6.31 -10.63 4.38
CA ALA A 182 7.67 -10.60 3.83
C ALA A 182 7.92 -9.38 2.94
N LEU A 183 7.70 -8.18 3.49
CA LEU A 183 7.92 -6.89 2.85
C LEU A 183 9.30 -6.36 3.25
N PHE A 184 9.95 -5.61 2.37
CA PHE A 184 11.28 -5.05 2.65
C PHE A 184 11.31 -4.11 3.87
N GLU A 185 10.20 -3.43 4.16
CA GLU A 185 10.03 -2.57 5.34
C GLU A 185 10.01 -3.37 6.64
N ASN A 186 9.64 -4.65 6.57
CA ASN A 186 9.55 -5.54 7.71
C ASN A 186 10.83 -6.33 7.98
N VAL A 187 11.91 -6.06 7.23
CA VAL A 187 13.22 -6.70 7.44
C VAL A 187 14.21 -5.66 7.95
N MET A 188 14.79 -5.89 9.13
CA MET A 188 15.82 -5.07 9.73
C MET A 188 17.20 -5.69 9.48
N LEU A 189 18.15 -4.87 9.05
CA LEU A 189 19.55 -5.23 8.93
C LEU A 189 20.24 -4.84 10.24
N CYS A 190 20.61 -5.85 11.03
CA CYS A 190 21.24 -5.66 12.32
C CYS A 190 22.74 -5.99 12.21
N THR A 191 23.61 -5.05 12.55
CA THR A 191 25.04 -5.31 12.68
C THR A 191 25.31 -6.04 14.01
N GLU A 192 26.05 -7.16 13.97
CA GLU A 192 26.59 -7.76 15.18
C GLU A 192 27.53 -6.75 15.86
N ARG A 193 27.28 -6.45 17.13
CA ARG A 193 28.06 -5.47 17.88
C ARG A 193 29.56 -5.81 17.85
N GLY A 194 30.33 -4.97 17.17
CA GLY A 194 31.75 -4.86 17.47
C GLY A 194 32.79 -5.10 16.37
N LYS A 195 32.43 -5.20 15.10
CA LYS A 195 33.43 -5.37 14.02
C LYS A 195 33.19 -4.43 12.86
N GLY A 196 33.44 -3.14 13.06
CA GLY A 196 33.59 -2.22 11.95
C GLY A 196 34.99 -2.37 11.32
N LYS A 197 35.12 -3.01 10.18
CA LYS A 197 36.30 -2.90 9.32
C LYS A 197 36.09 -1.75 8.35
N GLU A 198 37.14 -0.94 8.16
CA GLU A 198 37.18 0.06 7.08
C GLU A 198 37.04 -0.65 5.75
N GLU A 199 36.01 -0.25 4.98
CA GLU A 199 35.67 -0.82 3.69
C GLU A 199 36.63 -0.31 2.59
N GLU A 200 37.10 -1.20 1.74
CA GLU A 200 37.89 -0.86 0.55
C GLU A 200 37.05 -0.11 -0.47
N ALA A 201 37.49 1.09 -0.86
CA ALA A 201 36.83 1.90 -1.89
C ALA A 201 36.99 1.26 -3.27
N GLY A 202 35.90 0.94 -3.97
CA GLY A 202 35.94 0.66 -5.41
C GLY A 202 35.16 -0.51 -5.97
N GLN A 203 34.54 -1.36 -5.13
CA GLN A 203 33.62 -2.41 -5.60
C GLN A 203 32.15 -2.03 -5.32
N PRO A 204 31.19 -2.46 -6.14
CA PRO A 204 29.77 -2.28 -5.81
C PRO A 204 29.50 -2.99 -4.50
N LYS A 205 29.10 -2.23 -3.48
CA LYS A 205 28.81 -2.77 -2.16
C LYS A 205 27.63 -3.75 -2.26
N PRO A 206 27.71 -4.93 -1.62
CA PRO A 206 26.54 -5.79 -1.50
C PRO A 206 25.44 -5.03 -0.75
N LEU A 207 24.18 -5.33 -1.03
CA LEU A 207 23.03 -4.73 -0.36
C LEU A 207 23.07 -5.04 1.16
N ILE A 208 23.54 -6.24 1.51
CA ILE A 208 23.74 -6.71 2.87
C ILE A 208 25.22 -7.06 3.06
N SER A 209 25.85 -6.45 4.04
CA SER A 209 27.24 -6.77 4.36
C SER A 209 27.34 -8.13 5.08
N GLN A 210 28.51 -8.76 5.04
CA GLN A 210 28.75 -10.05 5.74
C GLN A 210 28.61 -9.95 7.28
N GLU A 211 28.60 -8.73 7.80
CA GLU A 211 28.48 -8.46 9.24
C GLU A 211 27.03 -8.15 9.65
N GLU A 212 26.11 -8.09 8.70
CA GLU A 212 24.69 -7.82 8.93
C GLU A 212 23.88 -9.12 8.91
N ALA A 213 23.00 -9.25 9.89
CA ALA A 213 22.03 -10.33 9.95
C ALA A 213 20.61 -9.77 9.63
N PRO A 214 19.94 -10.26 8.58
CA PRO A 214 18.56 -9.84 8.29
C PRO A 214 17.60 -10.48 9.31
N LEU A 215 16.77 -9.64 9.93
CA LEU A 215 15.80 -10.03 10.95
C LEU A 215 14.40 -9.52 10.60
N ALA A 216 13.40 -10.37 10.61
CA ALA A 216 12.01 -9.98 10.42
C ALA A 216 11.46 -9.26 11.64
N LEU A 217 10.94 -8.05 11.44
CA LEU A 217 10.29 -7.23 12.46
C LEU A 217 8.83 -7.63 12.67
N ASP A 218 8.17 -8.06 11.58
CA ASP A 218 6.77 -8.42 11.59
C ASP A 218 6.53 -9.72 10.81
N TYR A 219 5.73 -10.61 11.38
CA TYR A 219 5.27 -11.85 10.77
C TYR A 219 3.88 -12.20 11.32
N GLU A 220 3.01 -11.21 11.32
CA GLU A 220 1.64 -11.34 11.81
C GLU A 220 0.80 -12.26 10.94
N TRP A 221 1.01 -12.17 9.62
CA TRP A 221 0.25 -12.90 8.62
C TRP A 221 1.06 -14.04 8.03
N VAL A 222 1.16 -15.11 8.82
CA VAL A 222 1.81 -16.36 8.45
C VAL A 222 0.76 -17.46 8.35
N PHE A 223 0.78 -18.17 7.24
CA PHE A 223 -0.14 -19.25 6.93
C PHE A 223 0.61 -20.56 6.75
N SER A 224 0.08 -21.65 7.32
CA SER A 224 0.60 -23.02 7.21
C SER A 224 -0.03 -23.79 6.05
N PHE A 225 -0.43 -23.09 5.00
CA PHE A 225 -0.88 -23.64 3.74
C PHE A 225 -0.11 -23.01 2.57
N PRO A 226 -0.03 -23.69 1.41
CA PRO A 226 0.73 -23.18 0.27
C PRO A 226 0.20 -21.84 -0.23
N VAL A 227 1.09 -20.87 -0.42
CA VAL A 227 0.84 -19.61 -1.12
C VAL A 227 1.91 -19.47 -2.21
N PRO A 228 1.57 -19.06 -3.45
CA PRO A 228 2.54 -18.92 -4.53
C PRO A 228 3.70 -18.00 -4.12
N GLU A 229 4.94 -18.44 -4.32
CA GLU A 229 6.14 -17.62 -4.08
C GLU A 229 6.07 -16.33 -4.87
N SER A 230 5.65 -16.41 -6.12
CA SER A 230 5.50 -15.27 -7.01
C SER A 230 4.49 -14.22 -6.49
N PHE A 231 3.47 -14.63 -5.73
CA PHE A 231 2.58 -13.69 -5.03
C PHE A 231 3.30 -12.97 -3.88
N LEU A 232 4.13 -13.66 -3.11
CA LEU A 232 4.91 -13.03 -2.04
C LEU A 232 5.91 -12.03 -2.63
N ARG A 233 6.59 -12.39 -3.72
CA ARG A 233 7.47 -11.49 -4.49
C ARG A 233 6.70 -10.29 -5.03
N TYR A 234 5.53 -10.53 -5.65
CA TYR A 234 4.64 -9.46 -6.12
C TYR A 234 4.31 -8.47 -4.99
N ARG A 235 3.91 -8.95 -3.81
CA ARG A 235 3.60 -8.07 -2.68
C ARG A 235 4.79 -7.21 -2.25
N ALA A 236 5.96 -7.82 -2.07
CA ALA A 236 7.18 -7.11 -1.70
C ALA A 236 7.51 -5.99 -2.72
N LEU A 237 7.45 -6.30 -4.01
CA LEU A 237 7.71 -5.35 -5.09
C LEU A 237 6.63 -4.27 -5.21
N PHE A 238 5.36 -4.67 -5.11
CA PHE A 238 4.21 -3.77 -5.24
C PHE A 238 4.25 -2.67 -4.19
N TYR A 239 4.47 -3.04 -2.93
CA TYR A 239 4.54 -2.09 -1.82
C TYR A 239 5.82 -1.26 -1.87
N PHE A 240 6.94 -1.85 -2.26
CA PHE A 240 8.21 -1.15 -2.37
C PHE A 240 8.22 -0.12 -3.50
N TYR A 241 7.59 -0.40 -4.66
CA TYR A 241 7.56 0.52 -5.79
C TYR A 241 7.08 1.92 -5.38
N ASP A 242 6.06 2.01 -4.53
CA ASP A 242 5.52 3.29 -4.08
C ASP A 242 6.50 4.09 -3.21
N SER A 243 7.44 3.43 -2.53
CA SER A 243 8.45 4.08 -1.69
C SER A 243 9.60 4.72 -2.50
N CYS A 244 9.83 4.26 -3.74
CA CYS A 244 10.86 4.75 -4.67
C CYS A 244 10.26 5.12 -6.04
N ARG A 245 9.03 5.61 -6.05
CA ARG A 245 8.26 5.79 -7.30
C ARG A 245 8.95 6.67 -8.31
N GLU A 246 9.58 7.77 -7.90
CA GLU A 246 10.18 8.74 -8.81
C GLU A 246 11.36 8.10 -9.57
N GLU A 247 12.27 7.48 -8.84
CA GLU A 247 13.46 6.83 -9.42
C GLU A 247 13.09 5.61 -10.27
N LEU A 248 12.15 4.78 -9.79
CA LEU A 248 11.71 3.60 -10.52
C LEU A 248 10.89 3.96 -11.76
N GLN A 249 10.07 5.02 -11.70
CA GLN A 249 9.31 5.49 -12.84
C GLN A 249 10.21 6.09 -13.91
N GLU A 250 11.28 6.79 -13.54
CA GLU A 250 12.28 7.30 -14.49
C GLU A 250 12.96 6.15 -15.25
N LEU A 251 13.35 5.07 -14.54
CA LEU A 251 14.07 3.94 -15.13
C LEU A 251 13.17 2.96 -15.89
N PHE A 252 12.00 2.62 -15.37
CA PHE A 252 11.14 1.55 -15.90
C PHE A 252 9.84 2.05 -16.54
N GLY A 253 9.49 3.31 -16.38
CA GLY A 253 8.28 3.94 -16.91
C GLY A 253 7.07 3.78 -15.98
N ASP A 254 6.60 2.57 -15.76
CA ASP A 254 5.44 2.30 -14.89
C ASP A 254 5.66 1.05 -14.02
N ARG A 255 4.72 0.83 -13.10
CA ARG A 255 4.79 -0.31 -12.17
C ARG A 255 4.70 -1.66 -12.88
N GLU A 256 3.88 -1.79 -13.91
CA GLU A 256 3.71 -3.06 -14.63
C GLU A 256 5.01 -3.47 -15.31
N ARG A 257 5.70 -2.52 -15.95
CA ARG A 257 7.01 -2.76 -16.54
C ARG A 257 8.05 -3.12 -15.50
N PHE A 258 8.08 -2.39 -14.37
CA PHE A 258 8.97 -2.75 -13.27
C PHE A 258 8.72 -4.18 -12.78
N LEU A 259 7.45 -4.56 -12.54
CA LEU A 259 7.09 -5.92 -12.11
C LEU A 259 7.47 -6.98 -13.15
N SER A 260 7.38 -6.66 -14.44
CA SER A 260 7.72 -7.60 -15.52
C SER A 260 9.21 -7.97 -15.56
N GLU A 261 10.11 -7.10 -15.09
CA GLU A 261 11.54 -7.42 -14.95
C GLU A 261 11.79 -8.57 -13.96
N PHE A 262 10.85 -8.83 -13.05
CA PHE A 262 10.89 -9.89 -12.06
C PHE A 262 9.97 -11.08 -12.42
N SER A 263 9.69 -11.26 -13.70
CA SER A 263 8.85 -12.33 -14.25
C SER A 263 7.40 -12.32 -13.76
N ILE A 264 6.88 -11.17 -13.33
CA ILE A 264 5.49 -10.99 -12.95
C ILE A 264 4.74 -10.42 -14.16
N THR A 265 4.02 -11.29 -14.86
CA THR A 265 3.31 -10.94 -16.10
C THR A 265 2.03 -10.15 -15.83
N PRO A 266 1.48 -9.40 -16.81
CA PRO A 266 0.21 -8.69 -16.64
C PRO A 266 -0.97 -9.60 -16.24
N SER A 267 -0.99 -10.85 -16.69
CA SER A 267 -1.99 -11.84 -16.27
C SER A 267 -1.85 -12.21 -14.80
N MET A 268 -0.62 -12.38 -14.31
CA MET A 268 -0.34 -12.63 -12.90
C MET A 268 -0.72 -11.42 -12.03
N ILE A 269 -0.43 -10.21 -12.48
CA ILE A 269 -0.80 -8.98 -11.76
C ILE A 269 -2.30 -8.96 -11.48
N SER A 270 -3.13 -9.23 -12.50
CA SER A 270 -4.59 -9.27 -12.33
C SER A 270 -5.07 -10.31 -11.31
N VAL A 271 -4.41 -11.47 -11.24
CA VAL A 271 -4.68 -12.51 -10.24
C VAL A 271 -4.26 -12.05 -8.86
N TYR A 272 -3.05 -11.49 -8.73
CA TYR A 272 -2.48 -11.10 -7.45
C TYR A 272 -3.17 -9.87 -6.85
N GLU A 273 -3.66 -8.95 -7.66
CA GLU A 273 -4.52 -7.85 -7.19
C GLU A 273 -5.82 -8.37 -6.56
N ARG A 274 -6.42 -9.42 -7.13
CA ARG A 274 -7.60 -10.07 -6.53
C ARG A 274 -7.26 -10.81 -5.24
N MET A 275 -6.12 -11.53 -5.21
CA MET A 275 -5.63 -12.18 -3.99
C MET A 275 -5.37 -11.14 -2.89
N GLU A 276 -4.69 -10.04 -3.23
CA GLU A 276 -4.43 -8.94 -2.29
C GLU A 276 -5.72 -8.33 -1.77
N HIS A 277 -6.69 -8.07 -2.65
CA HIS A 277 -7.99 -7.55 -2.25
C HIS A 277 -8.71 -8.51 -1.30
N SER A 278 -8.72 -9.82 -1.60
CA SER A 278 -9.32 -10.85 -0.75
C SER A 278 -8.64 -10.93 0.62
N PHE A 279 -7.31 -10.88 0.64
CA PHE A 279 -6.52 -10.86 1.87
C PHE A 279 -6.84 -9.62 2.72
N GLN A 280 -6.88 -8.44 2.11
CA GLN A 280 -7.23 -7.22 2.83
C GLN A 280 -8.66 -7.28 3.37
N PHE A 281 -9.58 -7.91 2.65
CA PHE A 281 -10.92 -8.16 3.16
C PHE A 281 -10.92 -9.19 4.32
N TYR A 282 -10.11 -10.25 4.22
CA TYR A 282 -9.94 -11.22 5.32
C TYR A 282 -9.48 -10.53 6.60
N VAL A 283 -8.57 -9.57 6.50
CA VAL A 283 -8.02 -8.81 7.64
C VAL A 283 -8.99 -7.75 8.15
N HIS A 284 -9.60 -6.97 7.27
CA HIS A 284 -10.32 -5.73 7.61
C HIS A 284 -11.84 -5.86 7.50
N GLY A 285 -12.36 -6.86 6.78
CA GLY A 285 -13.80 -6.98 6.53
C GLY A 285 -14.35 -5.73 5.83
N GLU A 286 -15.50 -5.26 6.27
CA GLU A 286 -16.17 -4.07 5.72
C GLU A 286 -15.36 -2.76 5.89
N ASN A 287 -14.35 -2.75 6.75
CA ASN A 287 -13.45 -1.60 6.94
C ASN A 287 -12.29 -1.55 5.93
N GLN A 288 -12.26 -2.44 4.94
CA GLN A 288 -11.17 -2.53 3.94
C GLN A 288 -10.97 -1.21 3.19
N GLU A 289 -12.03 -0.51 2.81
CA GLU A 289 -11.91 0.78 2.12
C GLU A 289 -11.15 1.81 2.96
N ILE A 290 -11.43 1.87 4.26
CA ILE A 290 -10.76 2.78 5.20
C ILE A 290 -9.26 2.45 5.27
N PHE A 291 -8.91 1.16 5.28
CA PHE A 291 -7.52 0.73 5.27
C PHE A 291 -6.82 1.16 3.98
N LEU A 292 -7.41 0.89 2.82
CA LEU A 292 -6.84 1.24 1.52
C LEU A 292 -6.67 2.75 1.36
N GLU A 293 -7.64 3.55 1.81
CA GLU A 293 -7.52 5.00 1.83
C GLU A 293 -6.32 5.47 2.67
N ASN A 294 -6.19 4.94 3.89
CA ASN A 294 -5.07 5.26 4.76
C ASN A 294 -3.73 4.83 4.18
N TYR A 295 -3.66 3.65 3.55
CA TYR A 295 -2.47 3.15 2.88
C TYR A 295 -2.05 4.10 1.75
N TYR A 296 -2.96 4.43 0.83
CA TYR A 296 -2.66 5.32 -0.29
C TYR A 296 -2.25 6.73 0.15
N VAL A 297 -2.70 7.17 1.31
CA VAL A 297 -2.27 8.46 1.88
C VAL A 297 -0.86 8.36 2.45
N SER A 298 -0.55 7.29 3.16
CA SER A 298 0.76 7.11 3.83
C SER A 298 1.90 6.83 2.86
N THR A 299 1.62 6.16 1.73
CA THR A 299 2.63 5.80 0.72
C THR A 299 2.87 6.88 -0.31
N LYS A 300 2.01 7.90 -0.39
CA LYS A 300 2.35 9.05 -1.21
C LYS A 300 3.48 9.83 -0.56
N PRO A 301 4.53 10.19 -1.31
CA PRO A 301 5.51 11.11 -0.81
C PRO A 301 4.75 12.30 -0.23
N VAL A 302 5.08 12.69 0.99
CA VAL A 302 4.53 13.90 1.61
C VAL A 302 4.93 15.04 0.70
N LYS A 303 4.13 15.25 -0.36
CA LYS A 303 4.24 16.48 -1.13
C LYS A 303 4.18 17.56 -0.10
N ASP A 304 5.22 18.38 -0.10
CA ASP A 304 5.43 19.52 0.77
C ASP A 304 4.10 20.01 1.35
N LEU A 305 3.95 20.00 2.67
CA LEU A 305 2.75 20.50 3.37
C LEU A 305 2.30 21.85 2.83
N ARG A 306 3.27 22.65 2.31
CA ARG A 306 3.03 23.90 1.60
C ARG A 306 2.30 23.71 0.28
N GLN A 307 2.64 22.67 -0.49
CA GLN A 307 1.96 22.37 -1.75
C GLN A 307 0.55 21.84 -1.51
N MET A 308 0.37 21.01 -0.47
CA MET A 308 -0.94 20.53 -0.04
C MET A 308 -1.82 21.68 0.46
N ALA A 309 -1.26 22.59 1.26
CA ALA A 309 -1.95 23.79 1.68
C ALA A 309 -2.34 24.67 0.48
N LYS A 310 -1.44 24.84 -0.50
CA LYS A 310 -1.71 25.59 -1.72
C LYS A 310 -2.85 24.95 -2.53
N GLU A 311 -2.84 23.64 -2.72
CA GLU A 311 -3.90 22.91 -3.42
C GLU A 311 -5.24 23.01 -2.67
N PHE A 312 -5.21 22.96 -1.33
CA PHE A 312 -6.38 23.16 -0.49
C PHE A 312 -6.97 24.57 -0.66
N TYR A 313 -6.15 25.62 -0.60
CA TYR A 313 -6.61 26.99 -0.81
C TYR A 313 -7.12 27.22 -2.24
N GLN A 314 -6.46 26.67 -3.25
CA GLN A 314 -6.95 26.72 -4.64
C GLN A 314 -8.30 26.03 -4.80
N ALA A 315 -8.50 24.87 -4.17
CA ALA A 315 -9.80 24.19 -4.19
C ALA A 315 -10.87 24.99 -3.46
N LYS A 316 -10.53 25.63 -2.34
CA LYS A 316 -11.43 26.52 -1.60
C LYS A 316 -11.83 27.74 -2.43
N ASP A 317 -10.87 28.41 -3.06
CA ASP A 317 -11.12 29.55 -3.92
C ASP A 317 -12.01 29.15 -5.12
N ARG A 318 -11.79 27.94 -5.68
CA ARG A 318 -12.62 27.43 -6.77
C ARG A 318 -14.06 27.16 -6.34
N ILE A 319 -14.27 26.69 -5.09
CA ILE A 319 -15.62 26.54 -4.52
C ILE A 319 -16.31 27.90 -4.40
N GLU A 320 -15.62 28.91 -3.92
CA GLU A 320 -16.20 30.25 -3.80
C GLU A 320 -16.52 30.85 -5.18
N GLN A 321 -15.66 30.62 -6.18
CA GLN A 321 -15.96 31.01 -7.57
C GLN A 321 -17.20 30.28 -8.10
N LEU A 322 -17.31 28.97 -7.88
CA LEU A 322 -18.47 28.19 -8.33
C LEU A 322 -19.76 28.61 -7.61
N LYS A 323 -19.67 28.98 -6.33
CA LYS A 323 -20.82 29.56 -5.60
C LYS A 323 -21.25 30.91 -6.17
N ALA A 324 -20.28 31.77 -6.51
CA ALA A 324 -20.58 33.06 -7.15
C ALA A 324 -21.22 32.86 -8.54
N GLU A 325 -20.66 31.98 -9.36
CA GLU A 325 -21.25 31.61 -10.68
C GLU A 325 -22.65 31.04 -10.53
N LEU A 326 -22.90 30.22 -9.52
CA LEU A 326 -24.20 29.68 -9.20
C LEU A 326 -25.19 30.81 -8.87
N SER A 327 -24.78 31.73 -8.00
CA SER A 327 -25.59 32.88 -7.60
C SER A 327 -25.94 33.78 -8.81
N GLU A 328 -24.97 34.06 -9.68
CA GLU A 328 -25.19 34.81 -10.91
C GLU A 328 -26.19 34.12 -11.84
N LYS A 329 -26.06 32.79 -12.00
CA LYS A 329 -27.00 32.01 -12.82
C LYS A 329 -28.42 31.96 -12.23
N GLU A 330 -28.51 31.90 -10.88
CA GLU A 330 -29.80 31.98 -10.20
C GLU A 330 -30.48 33.34 -10.42
N ILE A 331 -29.71 34.43 -10.39
CA ILE A 331 -30.19 35.78 -10.66
C ILE A 331 -30.61 35.90 -12.14
N ALA A 332 -29.80 35.35 -13.05
CA ALA A 332 -30.12 35.35 -14.46
C ALA A 332 -31.39 34.52 -14.77
N LEU A 333 -31.56 33.39 -14.09
CA LEU A 333 -32.74 32.54 -14.20
C LEU A 333 -34.00 33.29 -13.73
N ARG A 334 -33.93 33.95 -12.54
CA ARG A 334 -35.04 34.79 -12.02
C ARG A 334 -35.41 35.92 -12.97
N LYS A 335 -34.40 36.64 -13.51
CA LYS A 335 -34.61 37.69 -14.52
C LYS A 335 -35.21 37.11 -15.81
N GLY A 336 -34.74 35.91 -16.22
CA GLY A 336 -35.31 35.21 -17.37
C GLY A 336 -36.79 34.83 -17.18
N GLN A 337 -37.17 34.44 -15.95
CA GLN A 337 -38.59 34.17 -15.61
C GLN A 337 -39.44 35.43 -15.64
N GLU A 338 -38.89 36.57 -15.24
CA GLU A 338 -39.60 37.84 -15.29
C GLU A 338 -39.74 38.40 -16.74
N VAL A 339 -38.66 38.20 -17.52
CA VAL A 339 -38.64 38.74 -18.91
C VAL A 339 -39.39 37.82 -19.87
N GLN A 340 -39.82 36.67 -19.47
CA GLN A 340 -40.06 35.65 -20.46
C GLN A 340 -41.43 35.07 -20.63
N ARG A 341 -41.95 35.36 -21.78
CA ARG A 341 -42.88 34.57 -22.59
C ARG A 341 -42.23 33.76 -23.73
N LEU A 342 -40.90 33.78 -23.91
CA LEU A 342 -40.33 33.36 -25.21
C LEU A 342 -39.26 32.27 -25.26
N THR A 343 -38.71 31.77 -24.16
CA THR A 343 -37.67 30.72 -24.28
C THR A 343 -37.67 29.68 -23.15
N ASN A 344 -38.73 28.88 -23.07
CA ASN A 344 -38.83 27.76 -22.13
C ASN A 344 -37.63 26.80 -22.21
N ASN A 345 -37.01 26.64 -23.38
CA ASN A 345 -35.85 25.79 -23.56
C ASN A 345 -34.56 26.35 -22.92
N HIS A 346 -34.40 27.65 -22.85
CA HIS A 346 -33.19 28.27 -22.27
C HIS A 346 -33.23 28.25 -20.74
N VAL A 347 -34.42 28.46 -20.17
CA VAL A 347 -34.64 28.40 -18.71
C VAL A 347 -34.39 26.97 -18.22
N ALA A 348 -34.88 25.94 -18.94
CA ALA A 348 -34.63 24.53 -18.57
C ALA A 348 -33.13 24.16 -18.60
N ASN A 349 -32.37 24.68 -19.56
CA ASN A 349 -30.92 24.44 -19.62
C ASN A 349 -30.17 25.12 -18.47
N LEU A 350 -30.58 26.32 -18.06
CA LEU A 350 -29.96 27.00 -16.92
C LEU A 350 -30.27 26.30 -15.59
N GLU A 351 -31.48 25.78 -15.42
CA GLU A 351 -31.86 24.99 -14.25
C GLU A 351 -31.01 23.70 -14.11
N VAL A 352 -30.76 23.01 -15.23
CA VAL A 352 -29.89 21.81 -15.23
C VAL A 352 -28.47 22.18 -14.82
N ILE A 353 -27.88 23.22 -15.39
CA ILE A 353 -26.53 23.65 -15.10
C ILE A 353 -26.38 24.09 -13.61
N ILE A 354 -27.37 24.87 -13.10
CA ILE A 354 -27.38 25.30 -11.70
C ILE A 354 -27.46 24.07 -10.74
N GLY A 355 -28.30 23.12 -11.10
CA GLY A 355 -28.43 21.87 -10.34
C GLY A 355 -27.13 21.07 -10.28
N ASP A 356 -26.43 21.01 -11.43
CA ASP A 356 -25.14 20.30 -11.50
C ASP A 356 -24.05 21.00 -10.69
N LEU A 357 -23.95 22.32 -10.75
CA LEU A 357 -23.01 23.10 -9.95
C LEU A 357 -23.29 23.01 -8.44
N ARG A 358 -24.55 22.96 -8.03
CA ARG A 358 -24.92 22.76 -6.61
C ARG A 358 -24.45 21.39 -6.10
N ARG A 359 -24.62 20.34 -6.90
CA ARG A 359 -24.16 19.01 -6.55
C ARG A 359 -22.64 18.98 -6.41
N GLU A 360 -21.94 19.57 -7.39
CA GLU A 360 -20.48 19.69 -7.34
C GLU A 360 -19.97 20.47 -6.14
N VAL A 361 -20.54 21.63 -5.87
CA VAL A 361 -20.20 22.43 -4.69
C VAL A 361 -20.51 21.66 -3.41
N GLY A 362 -21.61 20.94 -3.37
CA GLY A 362 -21.99 20.08 -2.25
C GLY A 362 -21.01 18.91 -2.04
N GLU A 363 -20.61 18.22 -3.09
CA GLU A 363 -19.62 17.15 -3.05
C GLU A 363 -18.22 17.67 -2.69
N MET A 364 -17.80 18.76 -3.29
CA MET A 364 -16.55 19.43 -2.98
C MET A 364 -16.53 19.95 -1.53
N GLY A 365 -17.65 20.48 -1.03
CA GLY A 365 -17.77 20.91 0.37
C GLY A 365 -17.68 19.77 1.37
N LYS A 366 -18.33 18.64 1.09
CA LYS A 366 -18.20 17.42 1.89
C LYS A 366 -16.76 16.90 1.90
N THR A 367 -16.11 16.93 0.76
CA THR A 367 -14.71 16.48 0.59
C THR A 367 -13.74 17.38 1.36
N LEU A 368 -13.95 18.70 1.37
CA LEU A 368 -13.15 19.65 2.16
C LEU A 368 -13.34 19.49 3.67
N THR A 369 -14.58 19.24 4.10
CA THR A 369 -14.87 19.02 5.54
C THR A 369 -14.18 17.74 6.05
N TYR A 370 -14.11 16.72 5.21
CA TYR A 370 -13.42 15.49 5.52
C TYR A 370 -11.90 15.68 5.63
N LEU A 371 -11.30 16.47 4.70
CA LEU A 371 -9.87 16.82 4.75
C LEU A 371 -9.48 17.56 6.03
N ASN A 372 -10.31 18.52 6.48
CA ASN A 372 -10.08 19.24 7.73
C ASN A 372 -10.12 18.33 8.98
N ARG A 373 -10.85 17.22 8.93
CA ARG A 373 -10.95 16.29 10.07
C ARG A 373 -9.90 15.18 10.05
N HIS A 374 -9.35 14.88 8.89
CA HIS A 374 -8.45 13.74 8.70
C HIS A 374 -7.36 14.13 7.69
N GLU A 375 -6.16 14.45 8.18
CA GLU A 375 -4.97 14.79 7.36
C GLU A 375 -4.67 13.71 6.28
N ALA A 376 -5.25 12.53 6.45
CA ALA A 376 -5.10 11.37 5.57
C ALA A 376 -5.88 11.39 4.25
N MET A 377 -6.71 12.42 3.93
CA MET A 377 -7.68 12.33 2.81
C MET A 377 -7.41 13.16 1.57
N ILE A 378 -6.26 13.73 1.43
CA ILE A 378 -5.89 14.55 0.24
C ILE A 378 -6.04 13.78 -1.08
N PHE A 379 -5.87 12.47 -1.05
CA PHE A 379 -6.01 11.64 -2.23
C PHE A 379 -7.45 11.52 -2.75
N LYS A 380 -8.41 11.34 -1.86
CA LYS A 380 -9.84 11.23 -2.24
C LYS A 380 -10.35 12.51 -2.88
N VAL A 381 -9.84 13.68 -2.44
CA VAL A 381 -10.18 14.99 -3.03
C VAL A 381 -9.68 15.11 -4.47
N LYS A 382 -8.42 14.75 -4.74
CA LYS A 382 -7.89 14.85 -6.12
C LYS A 382 -8.69 14.01 -7.11
N ARG A 383 -9.12 12.81 -6.74
CA ARG A 383 -9.89 11.93 -7.62
C ARG A 383 -11.30 12.46 -7.88
N LYS A 384 -12.00 12.91 -6.81
CA LYS A 384 -13.38 13.45 -6.95
C LYS A 384 -13.43 14.79 -7.67
N LEU A 385 -12.49 15.70 -7.39
CA LEU A 385 -12.40 16.98 -8.09
C LEU A 385 -12.16 16.80 -9.61
N GLY A 386 -11.33 15.82 -9.98
CA GLY A 386 -11.09 15.50 -11.40
C GLY A 386 -12.35 14.98 -12.12
N GLN A 387 -13.16 14.17 -11.44
CA GLN A 387 -14.41 13.66 -12.02
C GLN A 387 -15.51 14.72 -12.11
N ALA A 388 -15.62 15.60 -11.12
CA ALA A 388 -16.61 16.68 -11.11
C ALA A 388 -16.32 17.70 -12.21
N PHE A 389 -15.05 18.07 -12.39
CA PHE A 389 -14.64 19.02 -13.42
C PHE A 389 -14.97 18.55 -14.85
N ASN A 390 -14.80 17.24 -15.11
CA ASN A 390 -15.11 16.65 -16.41
C ASN A 390 -16.61 16.60 -16.73
N ARG A 391 -17.50 16.73 -15.74
CA ARG A 391 -18.95 16.73 -15.92
C ARG A 391 -19.54 18.14 -16.06
N ALA A 392 -18.90 19.15 -15.46
CA ALA A 392 -19.41 20.52 -15.43
C ALA A 392 -19.05 21.37 -16.68
N VAL A 393 -18.01 20.95 -17.42
CA VAL A 393 -17.64 21.65 -18.64
C VAL A 393 -18.47 21.10 -19.80
N PRO A 394 -19.47 21.81 -20.33
CA PRO A 394 -20.11 21.40 -21.56
C PRO A 394 -19.00 21.33 -22.63
N LYS A 395 -18.94 20.24 -23.38
CA LYS A 395 -18.13 20.16 -24.60
C LYS A 395 -18.71 21.16 -25.62
N GLY A 396 -18.53 22.44 -25.30
CA GLY A 396 -18.80 23.50 -26.26
C GLY A 396 -17.79 23.35 -27.37
N THR A 397 -18.25 22.97 -28.54
CA THR A 397 -17.53 23.07 -29.78
C THR A 397 -17.16 24.55 -29.99
N VAL A 398 -15.95 24.93 -29.57
CA VAL A 398 -15.33 26.18 -30.00
C VAL A 398 -15.10 26.04 -31.50
N LYS A 399 -16.07 26.42 -32.31
CA LYS A 399 -15.81 26.69 -33.72
C LYS A 399 -14.89 27.91 -33.77
N ARG A 400 -13.59 27.67 -33.92
CA ARG A 400 -12.63 28.69 -34.36
C ARG A 400 -13.14 29.20 -35.73
N LYS A 401 -13.67 30.40 -35.75
CA LYS A 401 -13.71 31.15 -37.01
C LYS A 401 -12.29 31.56 -37.36
N LYS A 402 -11.88 31.24 -38.55
CA LYS A 402 -10.68 31.77 -39.20
C LYS A 402 -10.79 33.28 -39.31
#